data_f8e2233f1d4ed83747476d66344b8f24
#
_entry.id   f8e2233f1d4ed83747476d66344b8f24
#
_cell.length_a   1.000
_cell.length_b   1.000
_cell.length_c   1.000
_cell.angle_alpha   90.00
_cell.angle_beta   90.00
_cell.angle_gamma   90.00
#
_symmetry.space_group_name_H-M   'P 1'
#
loop_
_entity.id
_entity.type
_entity.pdbx_description
1 polymer ?
#
loop_
_entity_poly.entity_id
_entity_poly.type
_entity_poly.pdbx_seq_one_letter_code
_entity_poly.pdbx_strand_id
1 'polypeptide(L)'
;KELEQLHGLLVDHSKVFLHGIPGIGKSELAKAYAKQYGKEYTNVIYVNYPGDLKQAVIDLDFADNMPDESDDTRFRRHNRFLRSLREDTLLIVDNFNVTASQDQFLDVMLKYRCRILFTTRSRYENHISLEVGELNPDTLLELVSKFFPEAEKKQDEISQIIELLHGHTFAVELAARLLANGLLKPKELLTKLQKEKAA
;
A
#
# COMPACT_ATOMS: atom_id res chain seq x y z
N LYS A 1 -4.03 4.23 14.92
CA LYS A 1 -4.21 2.82 15.38
C LYS A 1 -3.46 1.84 14.48
N GLU A 2 -3.81 1.72 13.18
CA GLU A 2 -3.11 0.78 12.28
C GLU A 2 -1.64 1.13 12.08
N LEU A 3 -1.30 2.42 11.97
CA LEU A 3 0.09 2.88 11.85
C LEU A 3 0.92 2.55 13.10
N GLU A 4 0.37 2.69 14.29
CA GLU A 4 1.02 2.34 15.55
C GLU A 4 1.22 0.82 15.67
N GLN A 5 0.20 0.05 15.29
CA GLN A 5 0.28 -1.40 15.27
C GLN A 5 1.34 -1.89 14.27
N LEU A 6 1.37 -1.34 13.06
CA LEU A 6 2.36 -1.63 12.04
C LEU A 6 3.77 -1.27 12.53
N HIS A 7 3.91 -0.11 13.21
CA HIS A 7 5.18 0.32 13.79
C HIS A 7 5.68 -0.69 14.84
N GLY A 8 4.85 -1.09 15.78
CA GLY A 8 5.19 -2.11 16.78
C GLY A 8 5.65 -3.41 16.13
N LEU A 9 4.90 -3.92 15.13
CA LEU A 9 5.28 -5.14 14.42
C LEU A 9 6.62 -5.03 13.69
N LEU A 10 6.90 -3.90 13.03
CA LEU A 10 8.18 -3.69 12.33
C LEU A 10 9.36 -3.54 13.31
N VAL A 11 9.13 -2.96 14.48
CA VAL A 11 10.16 -2.86 15.53
C VAL A 11 10.49 -4.24 16.10
N ASP A 12 9.46 -5.05 16.37
CA ASP A 12 9.63 -6.35 17.06
C ASP A 12 10.10 -7.47 16.11
N HIS A 13 9.69 -7.44 14.84
CA HIS A 13 9.88 -8.57 13.91
C HIS A 13 10.69 -8.26 12.66
N SER A 14 10.98 -7.02 12.36
CA SER A 14 11.75 -6.54 11.21
C SER A 14 11.17 -6.84 9.82
N LYS A 15 10.31 -7.83 9.65
CA LYS A 15 9.66 -8.22 8.38
C LYS A 15 8.16 -8.34 8.60
N VAL A 16 7.38 -7.54 7.88
CA VAL A 16 5.92 -7.50 8.03
C VAL A 16 5.25 -7.53 6.65
N PHE A 17 4.23 -8.37 6.52
CA PHE A 17 3.37 -8.44 5.34
C PHE A 17 2.04 -7.75 5.63
N LEU A 18 1.80 -6.63 4.96
CA LEU A 18 0.55 -5.88 5.02
C LEU A 18 -0.39 -6.45 3.96
N HIS A 19 -1.40 -7.20 4.37
CA HIS A 19 -2.30 -7.87 3.44
C HIS A 19 -3.74 -7.38 3.51
N GLY A 20 -4.53 -7.70 2.49
CA GLY A 20 -5.94 -7.31 2.40
C GLY A 20 -6.42 -7.24 0.95
N ILE A 21 -7.72 -7.07 0.76
CA ILE A 21 -8.33 -7.04 -0.57
C ILE A 21 -7.78 -5.92 -1.46
N PRO A 22 -7.87 -6.04 -2.80
CA PRO A 22 -7.51 -4.95 -3.70
C PRO A 22 -8.24 -3.66 -3.37
N GLY A 23 -7.56 -2.51 -3.46
CA GLY A 23 -8.19 -1.19 -3.24
C GLY A 23 -8.50 -0.82 -1.79
N ILE A 24 -8.15 -1.64 -0.79
CA ILE A 24 -8.43 -1.36 0.63
C ILE A 24 -7.53 -0.26 1.23
N GLY A 25 -6.42 0.10 0.57
CA GLY A 25 -5.53 1.16 1.04
C GLY A 25 -4.16 0.70 1.55
N LYS A 26 -3.71 -0.54 1.29
CA LYS A 26 -2.40 -1.07 1.74
C LYS A 26 -1.22 -0.18 1.35
N SER A 27 -1.13 0.20 0.08
CA SER A 27 -0.06 1.06 -0.43
C SER A 27 -0.10 2.45 0.20
N GLU A 28 -1.31 2.99 0.43
CA GLU A 28 -1.46 4.28 1.10
C GLU A 28 -1.07 4.19 2.58
N LEU A 29 -1.39 3.08 3.26
CA LEU A 29 -0.95 2.85 4.63
C LEU A 29 0.59 2.72 4.72
N ALA A 30 1.23 2.02 3.77
CA ALA A 30 2.69 1.93 3.70
C ALA A 30 3.35 3.30 3.44
N LYS A 31 2.80 4.12 2.55
CA LYS A 31 3.27 5.51 2.32
C LYS A 31 3.04 6.40 3.55
N ALA A 32 1.88 6.29 4.20
CA ALA A 32 1.58 7.02 5.43
C ALA A 32 2.54 6.63 6.55
N TYR A 33 2.89 5.35 6.66
CA TYR A 33 3.89 4.85 7.59
C TYR A 33 5.27 5.49 7.33
N ALA A 34 5.74 5.45 6.09
CA ALA A 34 7.01 6.08 5.70
C ALA A 34 7.02 7.59 5.99
N LYS A 35 5.89 8.28 5.77
CA LYS A 35 5.76 9.71 6.07
C LYS A 35 5.81 10.01 7.58
N GLN A 36 5.15 9.19 8.40
CA GLN A 36 5.04 9.42 9.83
C GLN A 36 6.30 9.01 10.58
N TYR A 37 6.85 7.83 10.27
CA TYR A 37 7.98 7.23 10.97
C TYR A 37 9.30 7.31 10.19
N GLY A 38 9.30 7.85 8.97
CA GLY A 38 10.49 7.91 8.11
C GLY A 38 11.68 8.61 8.74
N LYS A 39 11.46 9.55 9.66
CA LYS A 39 12.53 10.25 10.39
C LYS A 39 13.29 9.37 11.39
N GLU A 40 12.75 8.23 11.76
CA GLU A 40 13.39 7.24 12.62
C GLU A 40 14.35 6.32 11.85
N TYR A 41 14.33 6.39 10.52
CA TYR A 41 15.18 5.63 9.63
C TYR A 41 16.23 6.51 8.98
N THR A 42 17.45 5.99 8.84
CA THR A 42 18.51 6.62 8.06
C THR A 42 18.18 6.59 6.58
N ASN A 43 17.57 5.48 6.12
CA ASN A 43 17.16 5.30 4.74
C ASN A 43 15.73 4.77 4.67
N VAL A 44 14.95 5.29 3.72
CA VAL A 44 13.65 4.74 3.31
C VAL A 44 13.72 4.45 1.82
N ILE A 45 13.61 3.17 1.47
CA ILE A 45 13.66 2.69 0.09
C ILE A 45 12.27 2.17 -0.26
N TYR A 46 11.68 2.69 -1.32
CA TYR A 46 10.37 2.25 -1.82
C TYR A 46 10.51 1.62 -3.19
N VAL A 47 10.05 0.40 -3.32
CA VAL A 47 10.09 -0.39 -4.56
C VAL A 47 8.68 -0.84 -4.89
N ASN A 48 8.25 -0.56 -6.12
CA ASN A 48 7.06 -1.19 -6.66
C ASN A 48 7.47 -2.54 -7.28
N TYR A 49 6.84 -3.64 -6.83
CA TYR A 49 7.18 -4.98 -7.29
C TYR A 49 6.92 -5.15 -8.80
N PRO A 50 7.95 -5.39 -9.63
CA PRO A 50 7.80 -5.46 -11.09
C PRO A 50 7.40 -6.86 -11.60
N GLY A 51 7.22 -7.85 -10.71
CA GLY A 51 6.97 -9.25 -11.04
C GLY A 51 8.12 -10.20 -10.67
N ASP A 52 9.27 -9.66 -10.27
CA ASP A 52 10.46 -10.39 -9.82
C ASP A 52 11.25 -9.54 -8.83
N LEU A 53 11.57 -10.06 -7.65
CA LEU A 53 12.31 -9.32 -6.61
C LEU A 53 13.79 -9.10 -6.99
N LYS A 54 14.38 -10.01 -7.77
CA LYS A 54 15.75 -9.79 -8.27
C LYS A 54 15.77 -8.61 -9.22
N GLN A 55 14.77 -8.51 -10.10
CA GLN A 55 14.61 -7.37 -11.00
C GLN A 55 14.35 -6.08 -10.21
N ALA A 56 13.52 -6.14 -9.17
CA ALA A 56 13.29 -5.00 -8.29
C ALA A 56 14.58 -4.46 -7.65
N VAL A 57 15.53 -5.34 -7.34
CA VAL A 57 16.86 -4.95 -6.81
C VAL A 57 17.74 -4.37 -7.91
N ILE A 58 17.69 -4.90 -9.13
CA ILE A 58 18.44 -4.37 -10.29
C ILE A 58 17.97 -2.95 -10.63
N ASP A 59 16.67 -2.71 -10.59
CA ASP A 59 16.03 -1.46 -11.00
C ASP A 59 16.17 -0.32 -9.97
N LEU A 60 16.80 -0.58 -8.81
CA LEU A 60 17.07 0.48 -7.85
C LEU A 60 17.95 1.58 -8.46
N ASP A 61 17.49 2.81 -8.32
CA ASP A 61 18.20 3.98 -8.83
C ASP A 61 19.17 4.52 -7.78
N PHE A 62 20.41 4.04 -7.86
CA PHE A 62 21.51 4.55 -7.03
C PHE A 62 22.38 5.51 -7.84
N ALA A 63 22.90 6.55 -7.18
CA ALA A 63 23.70 7.60 -7.80
C ALA A 63 24.99 7.09 -8.49
N ASP A 64 25.46 5.89 -8.12
CA ASP A 64 26.64 5.23 -8.69
C ASP A 64 26.28 4.20 -9.80
N ASN A 65 25.04 4.16 -10.28
CA ASN A 65 24.64 3.31 -11.40
C ASN A 65 25.35 3.75 -12.68
N MET A 66 26.00 2.78 -13.36
CA MET A 66 26.67 3.03 -14.65
C MET A 66 25.77 2.61 -15.82
N PRO A 67 25.68 3.42 -16.89
CA PRO A 67 24.80 3.13 -18.02
C PRO A 67 25.09 1.78 -18.71
N ASP A 68 26.38 1.41 -18.81
CA ASP A 68 26.85 0.21 -19.52
C ASP A 68 27.07 -1.01 -18.58
N GLU A 69 26.63 -0.89 -17.32
CA GLU A 69 26.77 -1.99 -16.36
C GLU A 69 25.76 -3.09 -16.67
N SER A 70 26.24 -4.36 -16.73
CA SER A 70 25.35 -5.52 -16.92
C SER A 70 24.43 -5.72 -15.71
N ASP A 71 23.23 -6.26 -15.93
CA ASP A 71 22.26 -6.56 -14.89
C ASP A 71 22.83 -7.45 -13.78
N ASP A 72 23.66 -8.44 -14.12
CA ASP A 72 24.31 -9.29 -13.12
C ASP A 72 25.32 -8.53 -12.24
N THR A 73 26.05 -7.58 -12.81
CA THR A 73 26.99 -6.75 -12.04
C THR A 73 26.23 -5.78 -11.16
N ARG A 74 25.21 -5.13 -11.71
CA ARG A 74 24.32 -4.22 -10.99
C ARG A 74 23.62 -4.95 -9.84
N PHE A 75 23.05 -6.11 -10.11
CA PHE A 75 22.43 -6.94 -9.09
C PHE A 75 23.37 -7.27 -7.95
N ARG A 76 24.60 -7.76 -8.24
CA ARG A 76 25.57 -8.11 -7.20
C ARG A 76 25.95 -6.90 -6.32
N ARG A 77 26.09 -5.74 -6.93
CA ARG A 77 26.42 -4.49 -6.23
C ARG A 77 25.26 -4.04 -5.35
N HIS A 78 24.05 -3.95 -5.90
CA HIS A 78 22.85 -3.55 -5.16
C HIS A 78 22.51 -4.54 -4.04
N ASN A 79 22.54 -5.84 -4.32
CA ASN A 79 22.29 -6.88 -3.31
C ASN A 79 23.32 -6.83 -2.17
N ARG A 80 24.60 -6.60 -2.49
CA ARG A 80 25.64 -6.42 -1.45
C ARG A 80 25.34 -5.21 -0.58
N PHE A 81 24.94 -4.10 -1.18
CA PHE A 81 24.57 -2.90 -0.46
C PHE A 81 23.35 -3.16 0.45
N LEU A 82 22.28 -3.71 -0.08
CA LEU A 82 21.07 -4.01 0.71
C LEU A 82 21.37 -4.96 1.88
N ARG A 83 22.24 -5.95 1.69
CA ARG A 83 22.66 -6.85 2.76
C ARG A 83 23.51 -6.18 3.83
N SER A 84 24.15 -5.06 3.55
CA SER A 84 24.92 -4.29 4.52
C SER A 84 24.06 -3.39 5.40
N LEU A 85 22.84 -3.06 4.95
CA LEU A 85 21.90 -2.21 5.68
C LEU A 85 21.42 -2.88 6.97
N ARG A 86 21.03 -2.05 7.94
CA ARG A 86 20.62 -2.45 9.27
C ARG A 86 19.17 -2.01 9.55
N GLU A 87 18.71 -2.21 10.77
CA GLU A 87 17.36 -1.89 11.25
C GLU A 87 17.00 -0.41 11.18
N ASP A 88 17.99 0.46 10.98
CA ASP A 88 17.84 1.88 10.69
C ASP A 88 17.42 2.19 9.23
N THR A 89 17.22 1.15 8.43
CA THR A 89 16.71 1.24 7.06
C THR A 89 15.36 0.55 6.94
N LEU A 90 14.41 1.24 6.31
CA LEU A 90 13.11 0.71 5.91
C LEU A 90 13.10 0.46 4.40
N LEU A 91 12.87 -0.78 4.00
CA LEU A 91 12.58 -1.18 2.62
C LEU A 91 11.10 -1.49 2.49
N ILE A 92 10.40 -0.78 1.62
CA ILE A 92 9.00 -1.05 1.30
C ILE A 92 8.94 -1.71 -0.08
N VAL A 93 8.35 -2.90 -0.13
CA VAL A 93 8.08 -3.64 -1.37
C VAL A 93 6.57 -3.63 -1.61
N ASP A 94 6.13 -2.74 -2.48
CA ASP A 94 4.70 -2.56 -2.75
C ASP A 94 4.19 -3.46 -3.88
N ASN A 95 2.95 -3.93 -3.76
CA ASN A 95 2.28 -4.82 -4.71
C ASN A 95 2.93 -6.21 -4.87
N PHE A 96 3.52 -6.77 -3.83
CA PHE A 96 4.06 -8.13 -3.83
C PHE A 96 2.92 -9.16 -3.81
N ASN A 97 2.24 -9.34 -4.95
CA ASN A 97 1.00 -10.11 -5.09
C ASN A 97 1.24 -11.53 -5.64
N VAL A 98 2.30 -12.18 -5.22
CA VAL A 98 2.68 -13.54 -5.59
C VAL A 98 2.74 -14.43 -4.35
N THR A 99 2.84 -15.74 -4.52
CA THR A 99 3.12 -16.67 -3.42
C THR A 99 4.63 -16.77 -3.17
N ALA A 100 5.03 -17.22 -1.98
CA ALA A 100 6.44 -17.41 -1.65
C ALA A 100 7.18 -18.36 -2.60
N SER A 101 6.48 -19.33 -3.19
CA SER A 101 7.04 -20.27 -4.17
C SER A 101 7.24 -19.68 -5.56
N GLN A 102 6.57 -18.58 -5.88
CA GLN A 102 6.64 -17.94 -7.20
C GLN A 102 7.83 -16.99 -7.34
N ASP A 103 8.35 -16.48 -6.22
CA ASP A 103 9.55 -15.63 -6.22
C ASP A 103 10.57 -16.16 -5.23
N GLN A 104 11.54 -16.93 -5.75
CA GLN A 104 12.58 -17.57 -4.94
C GLN A 104 13.54 -16.57 -4.27
N PHE A 105 13.60 -15.33 -4.76
CA PHE A 105 14.44 -14.31 -4.14
C PHE A 105 13.86 -13.78 -2.83
N LEU A 106 12.59 -14.06 -2.51
CA LEU A 106 11.99 -13.72 -1.24
C LEU A 106 12.80 -14.26 -0.06
N ASP A 107 13.23 -15.53 -0.11
CA ASP A 107 14.01 -16.16 0.96
C ASP A 107 15.36 -15.46 1.19
N VAL A 108 15.94 -14.88 0.16
CA VAL A 108 17.17 -14.08 0.26
C VAL A 108 16.88 -12.74 0.89
N MET A 109 15.82 -12.07 0.44
CA MET A 109 15.42 -10.74 0.92
C MET A 109 14.99 -10.78 2.40
N LEU A 110 14.31 -11.84 2.83
CA LEU A 110 13.94 -12.04 4.24
C LEU A 110 15.16 -12.15 5.19
N LYS A 111 16.33 -12.49 4.67
CA LYS A 111 17.59 -12.55 5.44
C LYS A 111 18.33 -11.20 5.54
N TYR A 112 17.83 -10.15 4.85
CA TYR A 112 18.41 -8.81 5.04
C TYR A 112 18.18 -8.35 6.48
N ARG A 113 19.09 -7.52 6.99
CA ARG A 113 19.00 -7.03 8.37
C ARG A 113 18.17 -5.76 8.51
N CYS A 114 17.85 -5.11 7.40
CA CYS A 114 16.96 -3.94 7.40
C CYS A 114 15.51 -4.35 7.69
N ARG A 115 14.67 -3.39 8.08
CA ARG A 115 13.22 -3.60 8.19
C ARG A 115 12.60 -3.63 6.81
N ILE A 116 11.71 -4.60 6.58
CA ILE A 116 11.02 -4.72 5.29
C ILE A 116 9.51 -4.80 5.51
N LEU A 117 8.80 -3.95 4.79
CA LEU A 117 7.36 -3.93 4.72
C LEU A 117 6.91 -4.37 3.31
N PHE A 118 6.22 -5.49 3.22
CA PHE A 118 5.59 -5.92 1.98
C PHE A 118 4.11 -5.53 1.98
N THR A 119 3.58 -5.01 0.87
CA THR A 119 2.15 -4.96 0.66
C THR A 119 1.72 -6.05 -0.31
N THR A 120 0.67 -6.79 0.02
CA THR A 120 0.24 -7.96 -0.75
C THR A 120 -1.28 -8.15 -0.68
N ARG A 121 -1.84 -8.96 -1.59
CA ARG A 121 -3.24 -9.41 -1.52
C ARG A 121 -3.39 -10.70 -0.74
N SER A 122 -2.31 -11.47 -0.62
CA SER A 122 -2.32 -12.80 0.00
C SER A 122 -1.80 -12.74 1.43
N ARG A 123 -2.38 -13.54 2.32
CA ARG A 123 -1.84 -13.78 3.65
C ARG A 123 -0.67 -14.77 3.55
N TYR A 124 0.43 -14.45 4.17
CA TYR A 124 1.61 -15.32 4.31
C TYR A 124 1.59 -15.98 5.69
N GLU A 125 1.08 -17.21 5.79
CA GLU A 125 0.80 -17.89 7.08
C GLU A 125 2.02 -18.06 7.97
N ASN A 126 3.20 -18.23 7.39
CA ASN A 126 4.46 -18.44 8.13
C ASN A 126 5.23 -17.15 8.42
N HIS A 127 4.62 -15.99 8.19
CA HIS A 127 5.26 -14.69 8.37
C HIS A 127 4.36 -13.74 9.17
N ILE A 128 5.00 -12.79 9.84
CA ILE A 128 4.27 -11.74 10.55
C ILE A 128 3.49 -10.91 9.55
N SER A 129 2.19 -10.87 9.73
CA SER A 129 1.30 -10.16 8.82
C SER A 129 0.28 -9.32 9.58
N LEU A 130 -0.07 -8.19 8.98
CA LEU A 130 -1.12 -7.29 9.44
C LEU A 130 -2.19 -7.19 8.36
N GLU A 131 -3.42 -7.49 8.71
CA GLU A 131 -4.55 -7.31 7.82
C GLU A 131 -5.01 -5.85 7.81
N VAL A 132 -5.14 -5.28 6.62
CA VAL A 132 -5.78 -3.98 6.43
C VAL A 132 -7.26 -4.21 6.23
N GLY A 133 -8.04 -3.83 7.23
CA GLY A 133 -9.48 -3.90 7.21
C GLY A 133 -10.13 -2.72 6.49
N GLU A 134 -11.45 -2.80 6.37
CA GLU A 134 -12.26 -1.69 5.87
C GLU A 134 -12.19 -0.49 6.81
N LEU A 135 -12.24 0.70 6.24
CA LEU A 135 -12.38 1.93 7.01
C LEU A 135 -13.78 1.99 7.63
N ASN A 136 -13.86 2.54 8.83
CA ASN A 136 -15.18 2.78 9.43
C ASN A 136 -15.94 3.87 8.65
N PRO A 137 -17.28 3.94 8.76
CA PRO A 137 -18.11 4.88 8.01
C PRO A 137 -17.71 6.35 8.19
N ASP A 138 -17.30 6.74 9.39
CA ASP A 138 -16.90 8.13 9.68
C ASP A 138 -15.62 8.48 8.92
N THR A 139 -14.63 7.59 8.92
CA THR A 139 -13.39 7.78 8.16
C THR A 139 -13.63 7.78 6.65
N LEU A 140 -14.60 6.99 6.16
CA LEU A 140 -14.99 7.01 4.74
C LEU A 140 -15.68 8.35 4.40
N LEU A 141 -16.49 8.89 5.28
CA LEU A 141 -17.08 10.21 5.10
C LEU A 141 -16.02 11.32 5.08
N GLU A 142 -15.03 11.24 5.97
CA GLU A 142 -13.87 12.15 5.94
C GLU A 142 -13.09 12.02 4.62
N LEU A 143 -12.92 10.79 4.10
CA LEU A 143 -12.28 10.56 2.81
C LEU A 143 -13.05 11.25 1.68
N VAL A 144 -14.39 11.12 1.65
CA VAL A 144 -15.24 11.80 0.67
C VAL A 144 -15.10 13.30 0.79
N SER A 145 -15.13 13.85 2.01
CA SER A 145 -15.06 15.30 2.29
C SER A 145 -13.73 15.92 1.83
N LYS A 146 -12.62 15.16 1.80
CA LYS A 146 -11.35 15.63 1.25
C LYS A 146 -11.42 15.98 -0.24
N PHE A 147 -12.20 15.26 -1.02
CA PHE A 147 -12.36 15.47 -2.46
C PHE A 147 -13.59 16.33 -2.77
N PHE A 148 -14.67 16.14 -2.02
CA PHE A 148 -15.96 16.79 -2.20
C PHE A 148 -16.40 17.47 -0.90
N PRO A 149 -15.98 18.74 -0.66
CA PRO A 149 -16.25 19.46 0.60
C PRO A 149 -17.75 19.64 0.92
N GLU A 150 -18.61 19.60 -0.10
CA GLU A 150 -20.07 19.66 0.11
C GLU A 150 -20.66 18.38 0.72
N ALA A 151 -19.87 17.31 0.91
CA ALA A 151 -20.30 16.05 1.51
C ALA A 151 -20.95 16.26 2.89
N GLU A 152 -20.41 17.16 3.70
CA GLU A 152 -20.96 17.48 5.02
C GLU A 152 -22.41 18.01 4.97
N LYS A 153 -22.78 18.74 3.89
CA LYS A 153 -24.14 19.25 3.69
C LYS A 153 -25.10 18.22 3.10
N LYS A 154 -24.56 17.09 2.62
CA LYS A 154 -25.29 16.02 1.93
C LYS A 154 -25.00 14.66 2.54
N GLN A 155 -24.81 14.65 3.85
CA GLN A 155 -24.35 13.48 4.61
C GLN A 155 -25.23 12.25 4.39
N ASP A 156 -26.55 12.42 4.30
CA ASP A 156 -27.49 11.32 4.09
C ASP A 156 -27.27 10.62 2.74
N GLU A 157 -27.14 11.40 1.65
CA GLU A 157 -26.88 10.83 0.33
C GLU A 157 -25.50 10.19 0.23
N ILE A 158 -24.50 10.80 0.85
CA ILE A 158 -23.13 10.28 0.86
C ILE A 158 -23.06 8.98 1.67
N SER A 159 -23.71 8.91 2.82
CA SER A 159 -23.75 7.69 3.65
C SER A 159 -24.41 6.53 2.89
N GLN A 160 -25.50 6.79 2.17
CA GLN A 160 -26.13 5.77 1.33
C GLN A 160 -25.25 5.32 0.15
N ILE A 161 -24.48 6.24 -0.46
CA ILE A 161 -23.51 5.89 -1.50
C ILE A 161 -22.42 4.98 -0.92
N ILE A 162 -21.86 5.31 0.26
CA ILE A 162 -20.86 4.51 0.95
C ILE A 162 -21.41 3.11 1.25
N GLU A 163 -22.64 3.00 1.73
CA GLU A 163 -23.30 1.73 2.00
C GLU A 163 -23.49 0.88 0.73
N LEU A 164 -23.96 1.49 -0.37
CA LEU A 164 -24.13 0.79 -1.65
C LEU A 164 -22.80 0.30 -2.24
N LEU A 165 -21.72 1.00 -1.96
CA LEU A 165 -20.35 0.61 -2.33
C LEU A 165 -19.72 -0.36 -1.31
N HIS A 166 -20.51 -0.83 -0.34
CA HIS A 166 -20.07 -1.76 0.74
C HIS A 166 -18.85 -1.25 1.51
N GLY A 167 -18.66 0.06 1.64
CA GLY A 167 -17.52 0.64 2.32
C GLY A 167 -16.16 0.41 1.63
N HIS A 168 -16.14 -0.09 0.39
CA HIS A 168 -14.90 -0.38 -0.32
C HIS A 168 -14.13 0.91 -0.62
N THR A 169 -13.00 1.12 0.05
CA THR A 169 -12.25 2.39 0.10
C THR A 169 -11.99 2.99 -1.28
N PHE A 170 -11.49 2.19 -2.24
CA PHE A 170 -11.20 2.66 -3.59
C PHE A 170 -12.47 3.07 -4.36
N ALA A 171 -13.55 2.32 -4.20
CA ALA A 171 -14.82 2.66 -4.85
C ALA A 171 -15.40 3.94 -4.28
N VAL A 172 -15.33 4.14 -2.97
CA VAL A 172 -15.74 5.37 -2.29
C VAL A 172 -14.89 6.57 -2.73
N GLU A 173 -13.57 6.40 -2.83
CA GLU A 173 -12.67 7.45 -3.35
C GLU A 173 -13.02 7.82 -4.80
N LEU A 174 -13.25 6.82 -5.66
CA LEU A 174 -13.65 7.07 -7.05
C LEU A 174 -14.97 7.83 -7.13
N ALA A 175 -15.96 7.45 -6.34
CA ALA A 175 -17.23 8.15 -6.22
C ALA A 175 -17.04 9.62 -5.78
N ALA A 176 -16.20 9.85 -4.76
CA ALA A 176 -15.87 11.19 -4.28
C ALA A 176 -15.23 12.06 -5.37
N ARG A 177 -14.31 11.51 -6.15
CA ARG A 177 -13.68 12.20 -7.30
C ARG A 177 -14.66 12.51 -8.42
N LEU A 178 -15.60 11.62 -8.71
CA LEU A 178 -16.68 11.87 -9.68
C LEU A 178 -17.58 13.04 -9.25
N LEU A 179 -17.93 13.10 -7.96
CA LEU A 179 -18.69 14.20 -7.38
C LEU A 179 -17.91 15.51 -7.40
N ALA A 180 -16.63 15.48 -7.03
CA ALA A 180 -15.74 16.65 -7.02
C ALA A 180 -15.57 17.28 -8.41
N ASN A 181 -15.51 16.46 -9.46
CA ASN A 181 -15.39 16.93 -10.85
C ASN A 181 -16.73 17.40 -11.45
N GLY A 182 -17.82 17.38 -10.69
CA GLY A 182 -19.14 17.79 -11.15
C GLY A 182 -19.75 16.89 -12.23
N LEU A 183 -19.18 15.72 -12.50
CA LEU A 183 -19.68 14.77 -13.49
C LEU A 183 -21.04 14.20 -13.10
N LEU A 184 -21.30 14.07 -11.80
CA LEU A 184 -22.56 13.62 -11.24
C LEU A 184 -22.87 14.39 -9.96
N LYS A 185 -24.16 14.61 -9.72
CA LYS A 185 -24.64 15.05 -8.40
C LYS A 185 -24.84 13.85 -7.48
N PRO A 186 -24.77 14.00 -6.13
CA PRO A 186 -24.96 12.89 -5.19
C PRO A 186 -26.23 12.07 -5.45
N LYS A 187 -27.37 12.72 -5.67
CA LYS A 187 -28.68 12.05 -5.99
C LYS A 187 -28.61 11.25 -7.28
N GLU A 188 -27.91 11.76 -8.30
CA GLU A 188 -27.79 11.07 -9.59
C GLU A 188 -26.91 9.83 -9.47
N LEU A 189 -25.80 9.93 -8.74
CA LEU A 189 -24.92 8.81 -8.46
C LEU A 189 -25.64 7.74 -7.63
N LEU A 190 -26.34 8.14 -6.58
CA LEU A 190 -27.15 7.26 -5.75
C LEU A 190 -28.19 6.48 -6.58
N THR A 191 -28.92 7.18 -7.44
CA THR A 191 -29.94 6.56 -8.32
C THR A 191 -29.31 5.54 -9.28
N LYS A 192 -28.12 5.84 -9.84
CA LYS A 192 -27.41 4.91 -10.72
C LYS A 192 -26.97 3.66 -9.98
N LEU A 193 -26.34 3.80 -8.81
CA LEU A 193 -25.89 2.67 -7.99
C LEU A 193 -27.06 1.78 -7.54
N GLN A 194 -28.21 2.37 -7.20
CA GLN A 194 -29.41 1.61 -6.83
C GLN A 194 -29.96 0.79 -8.01
N LYS A 195 -29.93 1.33 -9.23
CA LYS A 195 -30.37 0.61 -10.43
C LYS A 195 -29.45 -0.57 -10.77
N GLU A 196 -28.15 -0.39 -10.68
CA GLU A 196 -27.17 -1.46 -10.93
C GLU A 196 -27.30 -2.61 -9.91
N LYS A 197 -27.64 -2.31 -8.66
CA LYS A 197 -27.87 -3.32 -7.62
C LYS A 197 -29.15 -4.13 -7.83
N ALA A 198 -30.13 -3.58 -8.56
CA ALA A 198 -31.44 -4.19 -8.81
C ALA A 198 -31.49 -5.00 -10.12
N ALA A 199 -30.44 -4.94 -10.95
CA ALA A 199 -30.31 -5.66 -12.22
C ALA A 199 -29.55 -6.98 -12.05
#